data_b6812da7edde8b9e5f213269abb434a6
#
_entry.id   b6812da7edde8b9e5f213269abb434a6
#
_cell.length_a   1.000
_cell.length_b   1.000
_cell.length_c   1.000
_cell.angle_alpha   90.00
_cell.angle_beta   90.00
_cell.angle_gamma   90.00
#
_symmetry.space_group_name_H-M   'P 1'
#
loop_
_entity.id
_entity.type
_entity.pdbx_description
1 polymer ?
#
loop_
_entity_poly.entity_id
_entity_poly.type
_entity_poly.pdbx_seq_one_letter_code
_entity_poly.pdbx_strand_id
1 'polypeptide(L)'
;MASTLRDIGIGLAAGTAGGEALKRTAQFMWDNTDPKNRLREEAIEPRDPFIVLAQRVWPVVTGNKPTRAQEKMFETGVMTSLGAAGGIAYVMLARRWPLGWLLGGTLFGTVFYLVEDEGMGPALGLAGDNRKYPAEAHVRGLVAHLAFGIVAAGVARLLGVKSERR
;
A
#
# COMPACT_ATOMS: atom_id res chain seq x y z
N MET A 1 22.00 13.43 -11.99
CA MET A 1 21.60 12.09 -12.46
C MET A 1 22.00 10.97 -11.49
N ALA A 2 23.24 10.89 -11.00
CA ALA A 2 23.66 9.83 -10.06
C ALA A 2 22.88 9.83 -8.71
N SER A 3 22.54 11.00 -8.15
CA SER A 3 21.73 11.12 -6.95
C SER A 3 20.30 10.60 -7.13
N THR A 4 19.69 10.87 -8.28
CA THR A 4 18.31 10.43 -8.58
C THR A 4 18.21 8.92 -8.72
N LEU A 5 19.15 8.27 -9.40
CA LEU A 5 19.18 6.80 -9.52
C LEU A 5 19.39 6.13 -8.16
N ARG A 6 20.26 6.71 -7.32
CA ARG A 6 20.44 6.24 -5.94
C ARG A 6 19.15 6.36 -5.14
N ASP A 7 18.45 7.49 -5.22
CA ASP A 7 17.21 7.71 -4.49
C ASP A 7 16.08 6.78 -4.97
N ILE A 8 16.02 6.48 -6.26
CA ILE A 8 15.12 5.45 -6.80
C ILE A 8 15.45 4.07 -6.19
N GLY A 9 16.75 3.68 -6.19
CA GLY A 9 17.18 2.41 -5.60
C GLY A 9 16.84 2.30 -4.11
N ILE A 10 17.06 3.38 -3.34
CA ILE A 10 16.67 3.45 -1.93
C ILE A 10 15.15 3.35 -1.78
N GLY A 11 14.39 4.05 -2.63
CA GLY A 11 12.94 4.03 -2.64
C GLY A 11 12.38 2.64 -2.93
N LEU A 12 12.96 1.91 -3.87
CA LEU A 12 12.60 0.51 -4.15
C LEU A 12 12.81 -0.38 -2.92
N ALA A 13 13.97 -0.31 -2.28
CA ALA A 13 14.27 -1.08 -1.08
C ALA A 13 13.33 -0.72 0.09
N ALA A 14 13.12 0.58 0.32
CA ALA A 14 12.24 1.10 1.36
C ALA A 14 10.78 0.68 1.12
N GLY A 15 10.30 0.80 -0.12
CA GLY A 15 8.94 0.43 -0.50
C GLY A 15 8.68 -1.07 -0.42
N THR A 16 9.66 -1.90 -0.81
CA THR A 16 9.55 -3.36 -0.66
C THR A 16 9.46 -3.76 0.81
N ALA A 17 10.32 -3.21 1.67
CA ALA A 17 10.28 -3.48 3.10
C ALA A 17 8.99 -2.95 3.75
N GLY A 18 8.55 -1.75 3.38
CA GLY A 18 7.28 -1.18 3.82
C GLY A 18 6.07 -2.02 3.39
N GLY A 19 6.04 -2.48 2.14
CA GLY A 19 4.98 -3.34 1.60
C GLY A 19 4.88 -4.67 2.34
N GLU A 20 6.01 -5.28 2.69
CA GLU A 20 6.02 -6.48 3.51
C GLU A 20 5.51 -6.22 4.94
N ALA A 21 5.87 -5.09 5.54
CA ALA A 21 5.36 -4.67 6.84
C ALA A 21 3.85 -4.45 6.81
N LEU A 22 3.34 -3.74 5.79
CA LEU A 22 1.91 -3.53 5.56
C LEU A 22 1.17 -4.87 5.50
N LYS A 23 1.61 -5.76 4.61
CA LYS A 23 1.00 -7.07 4.40
C LYS A 23 0.93 -7.89 5.68
N ARG A 24 2.03 -7.99 6.42
CA ARG A 24 2.09 -8.74 7.68
C ARG A 24 1.19 -8.15 8.76
N THR A 25 1.16 -6.83 8.86
CA THR A 25 0.31 -6.12 9.83
C THR A 25 -1.17 -6.31 9.48
N ALA A 26 -1.55 -6.14 8.22
CA ALA A 26 -2.92 -6.35 7.76
C ALA A 26 -3.37 -7.81 8.01
N GLN A 27 -2.52 -8.79 7.67
CA GLN A 27 -2.83 -10.20 7.89
C GLN A 27 -2.98 -10.52 9.37
N PHE A 28 -2.05 -10.06 10.22
CA PHE A 28 -2.14 -10.27 11.67
C PHE A 28 -3.44 -9.70 12.25
N MET A 29 -3.80 -8.49 11.85
CA MET A 29 -5.04 -7.86 12.32
C MET A 29 -6.28 -8.57 11.76
N TRP A 30 -6.24 -9.02 10.51
CA TRP A 30 -7.32 -9.81 9.92
C TRP A 30 -7.56 -11.12 10.69
N ASP A 31 -6.51 -11.83 11.02
CA ASP A 31 -6.59 -13.11 11.75
C ASP A 31 -7.19 -12.93 13.16
N ASN A 32 -7.07 -11.72 13.73
CA ASN A 32 -7.61 -11.35 15.03
C ASN A 32 -8.90 -10.52 14.97
N THR A 33 -9.47 -10.30 13.79
CA THR A 33 -10.74 -9.58 13.59
C THR A 33 -11.92 -10.43 14.08
N ASP A 34 -12.91 -9.79 14.70
CA ASP A 34 -14.15 -10.46 15.13
C ASP A 34 -14.80 -11.18 13.94
N PRO A 35 -15.20 -12.47 14.10
CA PRO A 35 -15.82 -13.23 13.01
C PRO A 35 -17.05 -12.57 12.38
N LYS A 36 -17.86 -11.83 13.16
CA LYS A 36 -19.01 -11.09 12.64
C LYS A 36 -18.58 -9.94 11.72
N ASN A 37 -17.51 -9.24 12.06
CA ASN A 37 -16.97 -8.16 11.25
C ASN A 37 -16.34 -8.73 9.98
N ARG A 38 -15.62 -9.86 10.05
CA ARG A 38 -15.12 -10.56 8.84
C ARG A 38 -16.24 -10.92 7.88
N LEU A 39 -17.29 -11.56 8.36
CA LEU A 39 -18.46 -11.91 7.52
C LEU A 39 -19.11 -10.68 6.89
N ARG A 40 -19.17 -9.57 7.63
CA ARG A 40 -19.72 -8.31 7.11
C ARG A 40 -18.82 -7.73 6.00
N GLU A 41 -17.51 -7.75 6.18
CA GLU A 41 -16.56 -7.28 5.17
C GLU A 41 -16.62 -8.16 3.90
N GLU A 42 -16.62 -9.48 4.06
CA GLU A 42 -16.73 -10.43 2.94
C GLU A 42 -18.05 -10.27 2.16
N ALA A 43 -19.12 -9.86 2.83
CA ALA A 43 -20.40 -9.57 2.16
C ALA A 43 -20.36 -8.27 1.35
N ILE A 44 -19.54 -7.29 1.77
CA ILE A 44 -19.36 -6.00 1.07
C ILE A 44 -18.37 -6.18 -0.09
N GLU A 45 -17.30 -6.92 0.15
CA GLU A 45 -16.18 -7.13 -0.78
C GLU A 45 -15.82 -8.62 -0.88
N PRO A 46 -16.60 -9.39 -1.66
CA PRO A 46 -16.41 -10.85 -1.73
C PRO A 46 -15.15 -11.28 -2.50
N ARG A 47 -14.40 -10.33 -3.07
CA ARG A 47 -13.19 -10.57 -3.85
C ARG A 47 -12.15 -9.51 -3.59
N ASP A 48 -10.89 -9.92 -3.56
CA ASP A 48 -9.76 -9.02 -3.47
C ASP A 48 -9.80 -7.95 -4.58
N PRO A 49 -9.59 -6.64 -4.25
CA PRO A 49 -9.62 -5.52 -5.20
C PRO A 49 -8.70 -5.70 -6.39
N PHE A 50 -7.51 -6.25 -6.20
CA PHE A 50 -6.54 -6.44 -7.28
C PHE A 50 -6.89 -7.62 -8.17
N ILE A 51 -7.60 -8.64 -7.65
CA ILE A 51 -8.20 -9.69 -8.48
C ILE A 51 -9.32 -9.12 -9.34
N VAL A 52 -10.16 -8.25 -8.78
CA VAL A 52 -11.19 -7.54 -9.56
C VAL A 52 -10.55 -6.69 -10.66
N LEU A 53 -9.46 -5.98 -10.33
CA LEU A 53 -8.71 -5.20 -11.31
C LEU A 53 -8.12 -6.10 -12.41
N ALA A 54 -7.52 -7.24 -12.05
CA ALA A 54 -7.02 -8.21 -13.02
C ALA A 54 -8.11 -8.68 -13.99
N GLN A 55 -9.28 -9.02 -13.46
CA GLN A 55 -10.43 -9.47 -14.27
C GLN A 55 -10.96 -8.40 -15.21
N ARG A 56 -10.77 -7.11 -14.91
CA ARG A 56 -11.15 -5.98 -15.78
C ARG A 56 -10.10 -5.66 -16.85
N VAL A 57 -8.83 -5.64 -16.45
CA VAL A 57 -7.72 -5.19 -17.31
C VAL A 57 -7.24 -6.30 -18.24
N TRP A 58 -7.12 -7.53 -17.75
CA TRP A 58 -6.55 -8.64 -18.51
C TRP A 58 -7.26 -8.90 -19.84
N PRO A 59 -8.60 -8.96 -19.91
CA PRO A 59 -9.31 -9.17 -21.19
C PRO A 59 -9.08 -8.05 -22.19
N VAL A 60 -8.92 -6.81 -21.73
CA VAL A 60 -8.68 -5.65 -22.60
C VAL A 60 -7.31 -5.77 -23.29
N VAL A 61 -6.31 -6.28 -22.57
CA VAL A 61 -4.93 -6.39 -23.09
C VAL A 61 -4.72 -7.67 -23.91
N THR A 62 -5.33 -8.78 -23.48
CA THR A 62 -5.02 -10.11 -24.06
C THR A 62 -6.16 -10.72 -24.89
N GLY A 63 -7.36 -10.17 -24.82
CA GLY A 63 -8.56 -10.73 -25.44
C GLY A 63 -9.13 -11.96 -24.71
N ASN A 64 -8.52 -12.42 -23.62
CA ASN A 64 -8.90 -13.64 -22.90
C ASN A 64 -9.14 -13.34 -21.41
N LYS A 65 -9.96 -14.17 -20.74
CA LYS A 65 -10.10 -14.11 -19.29
C LYS A 65 -8.84 -14.64 -18.60
N PRO A 66 -8.42 -14.02 -17.48
CA PRO A 66 -7.26 -14.51 -16.74
C PRO A 66 -7.56 -15.85 -16.05
N THR A 67 -6.58 -16.72 -15.99
CA THR A 67 -6.59 -17.90 -15.11
C THR A 67 -6.32 -17.48 -13.68
N ARG A 68 -6.63 -18.33 -12.69
CA ARG A 68 -6.33 -18.03 -11.27
C ARG A 68 -4.84 -17.73 -11.00
N ALA A 69 -3.93 -18.40 -11.70
CA ALA A 69 -2.50 -18.14 -11.60
C ALA A 69 -2.14 -16.75 -12.12
N GLN A 70 -2.75 -16.32 -13.23
CA GLN A 70 -2.56 -14.99 -13.80
C GLN A 70 -3.18 -13.89 -12.93
N GLU A 71 -4.35 -14.13 -12.32
CA GLU A 71 -4.94 -13.22 -11.33
C GLU A 71 -3.99 -12.99 -10.15
N LYS A 72 -3.44 -14.07 -9.58
CA LYS A 72 -2.50 -14.00 -8.45
C LYS A 72 -1.17 -13.34 -8.83
N MET A 73 -0.66 -13.60 -10.02
CA MET A 73 0.53 -12.93 -10.54
C MET A 73 0.29 -11.42 -10.72
N PHE A 74 -0.86 -11.04 -11.27
CA PHE A 74 -1.25 -9.65 -11.45
C PHE A 74 -1.40 -8.92 -10.12
N GLU A 75 -2.15 -9.50 -9.16
CA GLU A 75 -2.29 -8.99 -7.79
C GLU A 75 -0.91 -8.73 -7.16
N THR A 76 -0.04 -9.74 -7.18
CA THR A 76 1.32 -9.61 -6.61
C THR A 76 2.12 -8.52 -7.31
N GLY A 77 2.03 -8.43 -8.63
CA GLY A 77 2.71 -7.41 -9.43
C GLY A 77 2.23 -6.00 -9.10
N VAL A 78 0.92 -5.79 -9.00
CA VAL A 78 0.36 -4.48 -8.65
C VAL A 78 0.74 -4.08 -7.22
N MET A 79 0.56 -4.97 -6.24
CA MET A 79 0.94 -4.69 -4.84
C MET A 79 2.42 -4.34 -4.71
N THR A 80 3.29 -5.09 -5.38
CA THR A 80 4.74 -4.83 -5.37
C THR A 80 5.06 -3.48 -6.01
N SER A 81 4.39 -3.16 -7.12
CA SER A 81 4.58 -1.89 -7.84
C SER A 81 4.10 -0.68 -7.02
N LEU A 82 2.96 -0.80 -6.36
CA LEU A 82 2.43 0.24 -5.46
C LEU A 82 3.36 0.46 -4.26
N GLY A 83 3.82 -0.62 -3.62
CA GLY A 83 4.80 -0.53 -2.55
C GLY A 83 6.10 0.15 -3.00
N ALA A 84 6.64 -0.25 -4.16
CA ALA A 84 7.84 0.35 -4.74
C ALA A 84 7.64 1.83 -5.07
N ALA A 85 6.53 2.19 -5.72
CA ALA A 85 6.18 3.58 -6.03
C ALA A 85 6.01 4.42 -4.77
N GLY A 86 5.33 3.88 -3.74
CA GLY A 86 5.19 4.52 -2.43
C GLY A 86 6.53 4.78 -1.77
N GLY A 87 7.45 3.81 -1.78
CA GLY A 87 8.79 4.00 -1.24
C GLY A 87 9.62 5.04 -1.98
N ILE A 88 9.54 5.09 -3.31
CA ILE A 88 10.19 6.14 -4.12
C ILE A 88 9.59 7.50 -3.80
N ALA A 89 8.25 7.60 -3.74
CA ALA A 89 7.56 8.84 -3.40
C ALA A 89 7.97 9.32 -2.00
N TYR A 90 8.03 8.42 -1.01
CA TYR A 90 8.51 8.77 0.33
C TYR A 90 9.91 9.36 0.30
N VAL A 91 10.88 8.70 -0.38
CA VAL A 91 12.27 9.18 -0.44
C VAL A 91 12.35 10.56 -1.08
N MET A 92 11.63 10.79 -2.16
CA MET A 92 11.58 12.09 -2.85
C MET A 92 11.02 13.20 -1.95
N LEU A 93 9.97 12.89 -1.16
CA LEU A 93 9.38 13.83 -0.20
C LEU A 93 10.31 14.07 1.00
N ALA A 94 10.91 13.03 1.54
CA ALA A 94 11.81 13.11 2.69
C ALA A 94 13.06 13.97 2.42
N ARG A 95 13.52 14.06 1.16
CA ARG A 95 14.59 14.99 0.76
C ARG A 95 14.18 16.45 0.86
N ARG A 96 12.92 16.76 0.58
CA ARG A 96 12.42 18.14 0.48
C ARG A 96 11.84 18.67 1.79
N TRP A 97 11.29 17.79 2.62
CA TRP A 97 10.63 18.17 3.86
C TRP A 97 11.47 17.80 5.07
N PRO A 98 11.82 18.76 5.94
CA PRO A 98 12.69 18.54 7.09
C PRO A 98 11.95 17.87 8.27
N LEU A 99 11.13 16.88 7.97
CA LEU A 99 10.46 16.10 9.00
C LEU A 99 11.39 14.99 9.49
N GLY A 100 11.38 14.72 10.80
CA GLY A 100 12.04 13.54 11.34
C GLY A 100 11.47 12.27 10.71
N TRP A 101 12.31 11.24 10.54
CA TRP A 101 11.94 10.02 9.83
C TRP A 101 10.65 9.35 10.38
N LEU A 102 10.48 9.35 11.71
CA LEU A 102 9.29 8.74 12.32
C LEU A 102 8.03 9.56 12.01
N LEU A 103 8.06 10.88 12.20
CA LEU A 103 6.93 11.75 11.87
C LEU A 103 6.64 11.72 10.37
N GLY A 104 7.69 11.82 9.54
CA GLY A 104 7.56 11.74 8.08
C GLY A 104 6.95 10.42 7.62
N GLY A 105 7.41 9.29 8.16
CA GLY A 105 6.86 7.97 7.86
C GLY A 105 5.40 7.81 8.32
N THR A 106 5.07 8.29 9.52
CA THR A 106 3.70 8.25 10.04
C THR A 106 2.74 9.07 9.17
N LEU A 107 3.11 10.31 8.84
CA LEU A 107 2.30 11.18 7.98
C LEU A 107 2.15 10.58 6.57
N PHE A 108 3.25 10.06 6.01
CA PHE A 108 3.21 9.43 4.70
C PHE A 108 2.29 8.21 4.69
N GLY A 109 2.42 7.32 5.67
CA GLY A 109 1.55 6.15 5.79
C GLY A 109 0.08 6.52 5.94
N THR A 110 -0.23 7.55 6.73
CA THR A 110 -1.61 8.06 6.87
C THR A 110 -2.17 8.57 5.55
N VAL A 111 -1.40 9.41 4.83
CA VAL A 111 -1.84 9.95 3.53
C VAL A 111 -1.98 8.83 2.50
N PHE A 112 -1.06 7.87 2.52
CA PHE A 112 -1.07 6.74 1.60
C PHE A 112 -2.33 5.88 1.81
N TYR A 113 -2.71 5.58 3.06
CA TYR A 113 -3.98 4.95 3.42
C TYR A 113 -5.18 5.71 2.87
N LEU A 114 -5.25 7.02 3.13
CA LEU A 114 -6.39 7.83 2.68
C LEU A 114 -6.52 7.86 1.15
N VAL A 115 -5.39 7.82 0.45
CA VAL A 115 -5.39 7.82 -1.03
C VAL A 115 -5.74 6.44 -1.58
N GLU A 116 -5.13 5.37 -1.09
CA GLU A 116 -5.32 4.02 -1.64
C GLU A 116 -6.64 3.40 -1.18
N ASP A 117 -6.83 3.24 0.13
CA ASP A 117 -7.97 2.49 0.66
C ASP A 117 -9.25 3.33 0.66
N GLU A 118 -9.19 4.55 1.18
CA GLU A 118 -10.37 5.39 1.32
C GLU A 118 -10.75 6.12 0.02
N GLY A 119 -9.77 6.40 -0.84
CA GLY A 119 -9.96 7.17 -2.07
C GLY A 119 -10.04 6.30 -3.33
N MET A 120 -8.93 5.72 -3.75
CA MET A 120 -8.81 5.04 -5.04
C MET A 120 -9.64 3.75 -5.13
N GLY A 121 -9.64 2.95 -4.07
CA GLY A 121 -10.39 1.69 -4.04
C GLY A 121 -11.85 1.90 -4.42
N PRO A 122 -12.62 2.70 -3.67
CA PRO A 122 -14.01 3.00 -3.98
C PRO A 122 -14.21 3.77 -5.28
N ALA A 123 -13.36 4.77 -5.57
CA ALA A 123 -13.47 5.58 -6.78
C ALA A 123 -13.32 4.76 -8.08
N LEU A 124 -12.48 3.73 -8.06
CA LEU A 124 -12.29 2.80 -9.16
C LEU A 124 -13.29 1.62 -9.14
N GLY A 125 -14.17 1.57 -8.13
CA GLY A 125 -15.11 0.47 -7.94
C GLY A 125 -14.39 -0.86 -7.69
N LEU A 126 -13.24 -0.81 -7.08
CA LEU A 126 -12.45 -1.99 -6.69
C LEU A 126 -12.81 -2.45 -5.28
N ALA A 127 -13.23 -1.51 -4.42
CA ALA A 127 -13.76 -1.76 -3.08
C ALA A 127 -15.24 -1.36 -3.00
N GLY A 128 -15.93 -1.82 -1.97
CA GLY A 128 -17.30 -1.44 -1.68
C GLY A 128 -17.42 0.01 -1.16
N ASP A 129 -18.64 0.39 -0.77
CA ASP A 129 -18.90 1.68 -0.13
C ASP A 129 -18.27 1.70 1.28
N ASN A 130 -17.27 2.58 1.50
CA ASN A 130 -16.52 2.70 2.74
C ASN A 130 -17.42 2.86 3.98
N ARG A 131 -18.59 3.47 3.85
CA ARG A 131 -19.54 3.68 4.95
C ARG A 131 -20.16 2.39 5.47
N LYS A 132 -20.09 1.31 4.71
CA LYS A 132 -20.67 0.01 5.06
C LYS A 132 -19.70 -0.88 5.84
N TYR A 133 -18.40 -0.63 5.71
CA TYR A 133 -17.39 -1.41 6.42
C TYR A 133 -17.43 -1.18 7.93
N PRO A 134 -17.13 -2.19 8.74
CA PRO A 134 -16.97 -2.00 10.18
C PRO A 134 -15.76 -1.09 10.46
N ALA A 135 -15.82 -0.32 11.56
CA ALA A 135 -14.71 0.57 11.94
C ALA A 135 -13.36 -0.17 12.07
N GLU A 136 -13.41 -1.45 12.42
CA GLU A 136 -12.23 -2.32 12.55
C GLU A 136 -11.48 -2.47 11.22
N ALA A 137 -12.18 -2.49 10.07
CA ALA A 137 -11.57 -2.53 8.75
C ALA A 137 -10.75 -1.27 8.47
N HIS A 138 -11.31 -0.10 8.77
CA HIS A 138 -10.61 1.18 8.62
C HIS A 138 -9.39 1.28 9.54
N VAL A 139 -9.53 0.84 10.79
CA VAL A 139 -8.40 0.80 11.74
C VAL A 139 -7.30 -0.14 11.23
N ARG A 140 -7.66 -1.32 10.73
CA ARG A 140 -6.70 -2.28 10.15
C ARG A 140 -5.97 -1.67 8.96
N GLY A 141 -6.68 -1.05 8.01
CA GLY A 141 -6.07 -0.37 6.86
C GLY A 141 -5.10 0.73 7.31
N LEU A 142 -5.55 1.61 8.21
CA LEU A 142 -4.70 2.69 8.74
C LEU A 142 -3.44 2.15 9.43
N VAL A 143 -3.57 1.17 10.33
CA VAL A 143 -2.43 0.62 11.08
C VAL A 143 -1.44 -0.08 10.15
N ALA A 144 -1.93 -0.81 9.14
CA ALA A 144 -1.10 -1.44 8.14
C ALA A 144 -0.30 -0.42 7.32
N HIS A 145 -0.92 0.68 6.91
CA HIS A 145 -0.25 1.76 6.18
C HIS A 145 0.71 2.58 7.06
N LEU A 146 0.41 2.74 8.35
CA LEU A 146 1.37 3.30 9.31
C LEU A 146 2.62 2.42 9.41
N ALA A 147 2.46 1.11 9.48
CA ALA A 147 3.59 0.17 9.47
C ALA A 147 4.41 0.30 8.17
N PHE A 148 3.76 0.41 7.01
CA PHE A 148 4.42 0.71 5.74
C PHE A 148 5.27 1.96 5.84
N GLY A 149 4.67 3.09 6.23
CA GLY A 149 5.34 4.39 6.24
C GLY A 149 6.52 4.44 7.22
N ILE A 150 6.36 3.89 8.42
CA ILE A 150 7.42 3.86 9.45
C ILE A 150 8.58 2.97 9.00
N VAL A 151 8.31 1.78 8.46
CA VAL A 151 9.36 0.86 7.99
C VAL A 151 10.08 1.43 6.79
N ALA A 152 9.36 1.96 5.79
CA ALA A 152 9.96 2.61 4.62
C ALA A 152 10.84 3.80 5.03
N ALA A 153 10.38 4.62 5.97
CA ALA A 153 11.15 5.74 6.50
C ALA A 153 12.42 5.29 7.25
N GLY A 154 12.31 4.23 8.05
CA GLY A 154 13.44 3.64 8.76
C GLY A 154 14.50 3.12 7.80
N VAL A 155 14.11 2.34 6.78
CA VAL A 155 15.01 1.83 5.73
C VAL A 155 15.66 2.96 4.95
N ALA A 156 14.88 3.95 4.50
CA ALA A 156 15.40 5.11 3.79
C ALA A 156 16.45 5.86 4.63
N ARG A 157 16.20 6.06 5.93
CA ARG A 157 17.15 6.66 6.87
C ARG A 157 18.44 5.85 6.99
N LEU A 158 18.33 4.53 7.16
CA LEU A 158 19.49 3.64 7.26
C LEU A 158 20.35 3.67 6.00
N LEU A 159 19.72 3.82 4.82
CA LEU A 159 20.40 3.96 3.53
C LEU A 159 20.87 5.39 3.22
N GLY A 160 20.82 6.29 4.21
CA GLY A 160 21.44 7.61 4.14
C GLY A 160 20.55 8.71 3.54
N VAL A 161 19.22 8.52 3.51
CA VAL A 161 18.30 9.61 3.20
C VAL A 161 18.25 10.56 4.41
N LYS A 162 18.76 11.76 4.21
CA LYS A 162 18.68 12.88 5.17
C LYS A 162 17.89 13.99 4.51
N SER A 163 17.10 14.70 5.30
CA SER A 163 16.48 15.95 4.85
C SER A 163 17.59 16.97 4.55
N GLU A 164 17.55 17.60 3.40
CA GLU A 164 18.40 18.76 3.10
C GLU A 164 17.89 19.93 3.94
N ARG A 165 18.59 20.25 5.02
CA ARG A 165 18.37 21.51 5.76
C ARG A 165 18.84 22.63 4.84
N ARG A 166 17.92 23.43 4.36
CA ARG A 166 18.23 24.74 3.80
C ARG A 166 18.54 25.73 4.93
#